data_2c1c653a50f7f1eed7adf388b6053a28
#
_entry.id   2c1c653a50f7f1eed7adf388b6053a28
#
_cell.length_a   1.000
_cell.length_b   1.000
_cell.length_c   1.000
_cell.angle_alpha   90.00
_cell.angle_beta   90.00
_cell.angle_gamma   90.00
#
_symmetry.space_group_name_H-M   'P 1'
#
loop_
_entity.id
_entity.type
_entity.pdbx_description
1 polymer ?
#
loop_
_entity_poly.entity_id
_entity_poly.type
_entity_poly.pdbx_seq_one_letter_code
_entity_poly.pdbx_strand_id
1 'polypeptide(L)'
;GAGGRIHGSDYSLIDFNRAGVPLVEIVSRPDIRHPDQAKAYATELRAILVAVGASDAKMEEGSMRVDANVSVRRPGEDFRTRCEIKNVNSVRSLGRAIEYEAKRQIALHEAGDAVIQQTRHWDENDGKTHTLRSKEDADDYRYFLEPDLVLVDPGPDWIERVRAALPPLPAARRSALAAATGQASDSEAVMLVVERNQDEYVLAVARDGGDVALALKHVKESPDASTVVPTGRMAVLTSMEAGGAVTATQAKTVLDAMISGDHQRDPEAIAAALGFEAMDTSELEAMVDAAIAAQPDAWAKFCAGEKKAGGALVGEVMKASKGQADGKAVNVLLNQKKV
;
A
#
# COMPACT_ATOMS: atom_id res chain seq x y z
N GLY A 1 -10.69 17.71 -20.52
CA GLY A 1 -10.95 17.95 -21.93
C GLY A 1 -9.82 18.79 -22.51
N ALA A 2 -9.34 18.47 -23.69
CA ALA A 2 -8.24 19.14 -24.33
C ALA A 2 -8.50 20.66 -24.42
N GLY A 3 -7.72 21.47 -23.72
CA GLY A 3 -7.66 22.92 -23.85
C GLY A 3 -8.87 23.69 -23.34
N GLY A 4 -9.77 23.11 -22.54
CA GLY A 4 -10.90 23.84 -21.96
C GLY A 4 -11.97 24.30 -22.97
N ARG A 5 -11.93 23.82 -24.20
CA ARG A 5 -12.94 24.16 -25.22
C ARG A 5 -14.05 23.12 -25.24
N ILE A 6 -15.30 23.60 -25.27
CA ILE A 6 -16.46 22.77 -25.48
C ILE A 6 -16.62 22.60 -27.02
N HIS A 7 -16.45 21.36 -27.50
CA HIS A 7 -16.64 21.09 -28.93
C HIS A 7 -18.11 21.33 -29.34
N GLY A 8 -18.30 22.12 -30.40
CA GLY A 8 -19.62 22.43 -30.95
C GLY A 8 -20.38 23.57 -30.26
N SER A 9 -19.69 24.40 -29.46
CA SER A 9 -20.28 25.59 -28.85
C SER A 9 -19.54 26.85 -29.30
N ASP A 10 -20.30 27.92 -29.54
CA ASP A 10 -19.77 29.23 -29.88
C ASP A 10 -19.28 30.03 -28.66
N TYR A 11 -19.44 29.49 -27.46
CA TYR A 11 -19.00 30.10 -26.19
C TYR A 11 -18.35 29.05 -25.25
N SER A 12 -17.59 29.57 -24.31
CA SER A 12 -17.02 28.77 -23.22
C SER A 12 -17.56 29.23 -21.88
N LEU A 13 -17.90 28.29 -21.03
CA LEU A 13 -18.21 28.56 -19.63
C LEU A 13 -16.89 28.60 -18.83
N ILE A 14 -16.72 29.65 -18.04
CA ILE A 14 -15.57 29.80 -17.16
C ILE A 14 -16.03 29.47 -15.73
N ASP A 15 -15.37 28.51 -15.12
CA ASP A 15 -15.62 28.12 -13.74
C ASP A 15 -14.51 28.71 -12.84
N PHE A 16 -14.87 29.57 -11.91
CA PHE A 16 -13.97 30.20 -10.95
C PHE A 16 -13.88 29.44 -9.62
N ASN A 17 -14.52 28.30 -9.45
CA ASN A 17 -14.50 27.55 -8.17
C ASN A 17 -13.08 27.14 -7.73
N ARG A 18 -12.13 27.07 -8.66
CA ARG A 18 -10.72 26.79 -8.38
C ARG A 18 -9.81 28.01 -8.50
N ALA A 19 -10.38 29.20 -8.69
CA ALA A 19 -9.61 30.43 -8.68
C ALA A 19 -9.04 30.69 -7.29
N GLY A 20 -7.76 31.06 -7.21
CA GLY A 20 -7.08 31.31 -5.95
C GLY A 20 -6.65 30.06 -5.16
N VAL A 21 -6.84 28.85 -5.70
CA VAL A 21 -6.27 27.64 -5.09
C VAL A 21 -4.74 27.69 -5.21
N PRO A 22 -4.01 27.63 -4.07
CA PRO A 22 -2.57 27.70 -4.10
C PRO A 22 -1.97 26.46 -4.78
N LEU A 23 -0.86 26.65 -5.48
CA LEU A 23 -0.07 25.59 -6.09
C LEU A 23 1.31 25.56 -5.44
N VAL A 24 1.75 24.39 -5.00
CA VAL A 24 3.10 24.13 -4.55
C VAL A 24 3.79 23.24 -5.58
N GLU A 25 4.91 23.70 -6.11
CA GLU A 25 5.78 22.91 -6.97
C GLU A 25 6.92 22.32 -6.15
N ILE A 26 7.05 20.99 -6.18
CA ILE A 26 8.07 20.23 -5.47
C ILE A 26 9.02 19.62 -6.50
N VAL A 27 10.24 20.13 -6.56
CA VAL A 27 11.24 19.68 -7.52
C VAL A 27 12.24 18.74 -6.83
N SER A 28 12.37 17.52 -7.34
CA SER A 28 13.39 16.57 -6.85
C SER A 28 14.79 16.97 -7.33
N ARG A 29 15.82 16.56 -6.60
CA ARG A 29 17.18 16.56 -7.15
C ARG A 29 17.29 15.50 -8.25
N PRO A 30 18.26 15.63 -9.19
CA PRO A 30 18.43 14.70 -10.29
C PRO A 30 19.19 13.43 -9.85
N ASP A 31 18.70 12.76 -8.82
CA ASP A 31 19.29 11.57 -8.20
C ASP A 31 18.46 10.29 -8.40
N ILE A 32 17.26 10.38 -8.96
CA ILE A 32 16.44 9.24 -9.36
C ILE A 32 17.09 8.55 -10.58
N ARG A 33 17.30 7.23 -10.52
CA ARG A 33 17.99 6.44 -11.54
C ARG A 33 17.16 5.33 -12.17
N HIS A 34 15.99 5.03 -11.60
CA HIS A 34 15.14 3.94 -12.04
C HIS A 34 13.65 4.32 -11.96
N PRO A 35 12.80 3.83 -12.89
CA PRO A 35 11.34 4.09 -12.84
C PRO A 35 10.70 3.71 -11.51
N ASP A 36 11.15 2.63 -10.85
CA ASP A 36 10.60 2.22 -9.55
C ASP A 36 10.94 3.21 -8.42
N GLN A 37 12.11 3.86 -8.48
CA GLN A 37 12.46 4.93 -7.55
C GLN A 37 11.55 6.14 -7.74
N ALA A 38 11.22 6.50 -8.99
CA ALA A 38 10.28 7.58 -9.29
C ALA A 38 8.87 7.26 -8.76
N LYS A 39 8.40 6.02 -8.92
CA LYS A 39 7.13 5.55 -8.36
C LYS A 39 7.13 5.63 -6.84
N ALA A 40 8.18 5.13 -6.19
CA ALA A 40 8.33 5.17 -4.74
C ALA A 40 8.36 6.61 -4.21
N TYR A 41 9.11 7.50 -4.87
CA TYR A 41 9.16 8.92 -4.53
C TYR A 41 7.77 9.58 -4.62
N ALA A 42 7.07 9.41 -5.74
CA ALA A 42 5.73 9.98 -5.93
C ALA A 42 4.72 9.43 -4.91
N THR A 43 4.80 8.13 -4.58
CA THR A 43 3.95 7.50 -3.58
C THR A 43 4.21 8.05 -2.18
N GLU A 44 5.48 8.18 -1.79
CA GLU A 44 5.85 8.74 -0.48
C GLU A 44 5.44 10.20 -0.36
N LEU A 45 5.69 11.00 -1.40
CA LEU A 45 5.30 12.41 -1.44
C LEU A 45 3.78 12.57 -1.30
N ARG A 46 3.01 11.74 -2.03
CA ARG A 46 1.56 11.68 -1.90
C ARG A 46 1.13 11.40 -0.45
N ALA A 47 1.72 10.39 0.17
CA ALA A 47 1.42 10.03 1.55
C ALA A 47 1.75 11.15 2.54
N ILE A 48 2.84 11.88 2.33
CA ILE A 48 3.22 13.05 3.14
C ILE A 48 2.19 14.17 2.98
N LEU A 49 1.83 14.52 1.74
CA LEU A 49 0.86 15.60 1.45
C LEU A 49 -0.51 15.34 2.09
N VAL A 50 -0.96 14.09 2.04
CA VAL A 50 -2.20 13.66 2.70
C VAL A 50 -2.05 13.72 4.23
N ALA A 51 -0.96 13.21 4.77
CA ALA A 51 -0.73 13.16 6.22
C ALA A 51 -0.68 14.57 6.85
N VAL A 52 -0.07 15.54 6.18
CA VAL A 52 -0.01 16.93 6.69
C VAL A 52 -1.26 17.75 6.34
N GLY A 53 -2.24 17.17 5.64
CA GLY A 53 -3.48 17.85 5.26
C GLY A 53 -3.32 18.93 4.20
N ALA A 54 -2.21 18.92 3.43
CA ALA A 54 -1.94 19.92 2.39
C ALA A 54 -2.73 19.64 1.10
N SER A 55 -3.03 18.39 0.79
CA SER A 55 -3.77 17.96 -0.39
C SER A 55 -4.33 16.55 -0.18
N ASP A 56 -5.41 16.20 -0.89
CA ASP A 56 -5.88 14.81 -1.03
C ASP A 56 -5.02 14.00 -2.03
N ALA A 57 -4.12 14.70 -2.74
CA ALA A 57 -3.09 14.17 -3.63
C ALA A 57 -3.60 13.13 -4.64
N LYS A 58 -4.81 13.35 -5.19
CA LYS A 58 -5.42 12.51 -6.21
C LYS A 58 -4.95 12.94 -7.60
N MET A 59 -4.20 12.07 -8.27
CA MET A 59 -3.68 12.36 -9.61
C MET A 59 -4.80 12.36 -10.65
N GLU A 60 -5.77 11.46 -10.53
CA GLU A 60 -6.93 11.33 -11.41
C GLU A 60 -7.89 12.52 -11.35
N GLU A 61 -7.95 13.23 -10.22
CA GLU A 61 -8.76 14.44 -10.02
C GLU A 61 -7.95 15.72 -10.26
N GLY A 62 -6.63 15.59 -10.49
CA GLY A 62 -5.73 16.71 -10.80
C GLY A 62 -5.30 17.55 -9.59
N SER A 63 -5.56 17.08 -8.36
CA SER A 63 -5.04 17.73 -7.15
C SER A 63 -3.56 17.42 -6.88
N MET A 64 -3.00 16.42 -7.53
CA MET A 64 -1.56 16.18 -7.66
C MET A 64 -1.23 15.93 -9.13
N ARG A 65 -0.17 16.58 -9.63
CA ARG A 65 0.36 16.36 -10.98
C ARG A 65 1.83 16.01 -10.87
N VAL A 66 2.28 15.13 -11.75
CA VAL A 66 3.69 14.72 -11.80
C VAL A 66 4.19 14.87 -13.22
N ASP A 67 5.20 15.72 -13.40
CA ASP A 67 5.95 15.85 -14.65
C ASP A 67 7.30 15.16 -14.46
N ALA A 68 7.77 14.42 -15.46
CA ALA A 68 9.05 13.72 -15.39
C ALA A 68 10.05 14.32 -16.38
N ASN A 69 11.19 14.81 -15.87
CA ASN A 69 12.33 15.18 -16.68
C ASN A 69 13.27 13.98 -16.83
N VAL A 70 13.39 13.44 -18.04
CA VAL A 70 14.17 12.25 -18.34
C VAL A 70 15.34 12.59 -19.24
N SER A 71 16.55 12.17 -18.84
CA SER A 71 17.75 12.14 -19.68
C SER A 71 18.49 10.83 -19.42
N VAL A 72 19.23 10.35 -20.41
CA VAL A 72 20.03 9.12 -20.29
C VAL A 72 21.51 9.42 -20.55
N ARG A 73 22.38 8.76 -19.78
CA ARG A 73 23.83 8.85 -19.91
C ARG A 73 24.49 7.53 -19.53
N ARG A 74 25.72 7.33 -19.95
CA ARG A 74 26.52 6.24 -19.42
C ARG A 74 27.07 6.57 -18.02
N PRO A 75 27.35 5.58 -17.20
CA PRO A 75 28.01 5.82 -15.91
C PRO A 75 29.29 6.64 -16.07
N GLY A 76 29.43 7.70 -15.25
CA GLY A 76 30.60 8.59 -15.28
C GLY A 76 30.51 9.77 -16.26
N GLU A 77 29.52 9.80 -17.15
CA GLU A 77 29.31 10.95 -18.04
C GLU A 77 28.49 12.05 -17.35
N ASP A 78 28.58 13.28 -17.87
CA ASP A 78 27.73 14.40 -17.48
C ASP A 78 26.27 14.18 -17.91
N PHE A 79 25.34 14.93 -17.32
CA PHE A 79 23.93 14.91 -17.73
C PHE A 79 23.79 15.36 -19.19
N ARG A 80 23.02 14.59 -19.94
CA ARG A 80 22.70 14.88 -21.33
C ARG A 80 21.38 15.63 -21.43
N THR A 81 20.98 15.98 -22.65
CA THR A 81 19.71 16.65 -22.95
C THR A 81 18.52 15.89 -22.37
N ARG A 82 17.66 16.61 -21.66
CA ARG A 82 16.43 16.06 -21.05
C ARG A 82 15.21 16.34 -21.91
N CYS A 83 14.24 15.46 -21.83
CA CYS A 83 12.86 15.69 -22.27
C CYS A 83 11.94 15.72 -21.05
N GLU A 84 11.00 16.65 -21.05
CA GLU A 84 9.95 16.75 -20.05
C GLU A 84 8.73 15.93 -20.52
N ILE A 85 8.22 15.05 -19.67
CA ILE A 85 7.02 14.24 -19.95
C ILE A 85 5.88 14.76 -19.10
N LYS A 86 4.78 15.15 -19.76
CA LYS A 86 3.54 15.61 -19.14
C LYS A 86 2.40 14.62 -19.35
N ASN A 87 1.24 14.90 -18.75
CA ASN A 87 0.02 14.10 -18.88
C ASN A 87 0.16 12.70 -18.26
N VAL A 88 0.80 12.64 -17.10
CA VAL A 88 0.96 11.39 -16.32
C VAL A 88 -0.11 11.37 -15.22
N ASN A 89 -1.11 10.52 -15.36
CA ASN A 89 -2.31 10.54 -14.52
C ASN A 89 -2.31 9.46 -13.41
N SER A 90 -1.23 8.70 -13.29
CA SER A 90 -1.08 7.70 -12.24
C SER A 90 0.40 7.38 -11.96
N VAL A 91 0.69 6.86 -10.78
CA VAL A 91 2.03 6.36 -10.43
C VAL A 91 2.48 5.23 -11.36
N ARG A 92 1.54 4.38 -11.80
CA ARG A 92 1.84 3.33 -12.79
C ARG A 92 2.29 3.92 -14.13
N SER A 93 1.53 4.90 -14.62
CA SER A 93 1.83 5.59 -15.88
C SER A 93 3.15 6.35 -15.81
N LEU A 94 3.50 6.91 -14.63
CA LEU A 94 4.79 7.55 -14.39
C LEU A 94 5.95 6.59 -14.67
N GLY A 95 5.92 5.39 -14.09
CA GLY A 95 6.96 4.39 -14.32
C GLY A 95 7.08 3.98 -15.78
N ARG A 96 5.93 3.72 -16.46
CA ARG A 96 5.89 3.35 -17.88
C ARG A 96 6.40 4.45 -18.81
N ALA A 97 6.01 5.69 -18.53
CA ALA A 97 6.44 6.85 -19.31
C ALA A 97 7.95 7.09 -19.23
N ILE A 98 8.52 7.00 -18.02
CA ILE A 98 9.97 7.12 -17.80
C ILE A 98 10.72 5.98 -18.52
N GLU A 99 10.25 4.75 -18.38
CA GLU A 99 10.87 3.59 -19.03
C GLU A 99 10.85 3.70 -20.55
N TYR A 100 9.71 4.08 -21.12
CA TYR A 100 9.59 4.28 -22.56
C TYR A 100 10.53 5.38 -23.06
N GLU A 101 10.52 6.53 -22.40
CA GLU A 101 11.33 7.69 -22.80
C GLU A 101 12.83 7.39 -22.68
N ALA A 102 13.25 6.69 -21.63
CA ALA A 102 14.64 6.26 -21.48
C ALA A 102 15.07 5.34 -22.62
N LYS A 103 14.25 4.34 -22.99
CA LYS A 103 14.52 3.45 -24.13
C LYS A 103 14.59 4.21 -25.44
N ARG A 104 13.69 5.17 -25.66
CA ARG A 104 13.70 6.04 -26.86
C ARG A 104 15.01 6.83 -26.97
N GLN A 105 15.44 7.47 -25.87
CA GLN A 105 16.67 8.26 -25.85
C GLN A 105 17.93 7.39 -26.03
N ILE A 106 17.96 6.20 -25.44
CA ILE A 106 19.04 5.22 -25.65
C ILE A 106 19.14 4.86 -27.13
N ALA A 107 18.02 4.53 -27.78
CA ALA A 107 18.01 4.17 -29.20
C ALA A 107 18.53 5.31 -30.11
N LEU A 108 18.17 6.58 -29.83
CA LEU A 108 18.72 7.73 -30.54
C LEU A 108 20.23 7.84 -30.35
N HIS A 109 20.73 7.74 -29.14
CA HIS A 109 22.17 7.82 -28.87
C HIS A 109 22.95 6.65 -29.51
N GLU A 110 22.37 5.47 -29.56
CA GLU A 110 23.01 4.30 -30.25
C GLU A 110 23.02 4.46 -31.76
N ALA A 111 22.02 5.14 -32.33
CA ALA A 111 21.99 5.52 -33.75
C ALA A 111 22.92 6.69 -34.09
N GLY A 112 23.50 7.36 -33.11
CA GLY A 112 24.33 8.56 -33.32
C GLY A 112 23.50 9.86 -33.43
N ASP A 113 22.22 9.79 -33.17
CA ASP A 113 21.30 10.92 -33.24
C ASP A 113 21.30 11.72 -31.93
N ALA A 114 21.04 13.03 -32.04
CA ALA A 114 20.89 13.91 -30.87
C ALA A 114 19.49 13.85 -30.30
N VAL A 115 19.40 13.83 -28.97
CA VAL A 115 18.14 14.09 -28.27
C VAL A 115 17.87 15.58 -28.27
N ILE A 116 16.73 16.00 -28.83
CA ILE A 116 16.28 17.40 -28.84
C ILE A 116 15.51 17.68 -27.58
N GLN A 117 15.81 18.79 -26.89
CA GLN A 117 15.05 19.21 -25.71
C GLN A 117 13.63 19.60 -26.10
N GLN A 118 12.67 18.91 -25.56
CA GLN A 118 11.25 19.13 -25.88
C GLN A 118 10.33 18.69 -24.74
N THR A 119 9.11 19.24 -24.74
CA THR A 119 8.03 18.74 -23.91
C THR A 119 7.29 17.66 -24.70
N ARG A 120 7.07 16.50 -24.07
CA ARG A 120 6.36 15.36 -24.61
C ARG A 120 5.17 15.05 -23.73
N HIS A 121 4.11 14.48 -24.26
CA HIS A 121 2.99 13.98 -23.47
C HIS A 121 2.99 12.44 -23.49
N TRP A 122 2.60 11.84 -22.39
CA TRP A 122 2.34 10.41 -22.30
C TRP A 122 0.95 10.11 -22.82
N ASP A 123 0.84 9.16 -23.77
CA ASP A 123 -0.43 8.61 -24.24
C ASP A 123 -0.61 7.22 -23.63
N GLU A 124 -1.66 7.06 -22.81
CA GLU A 124 -1.97 5.80 -22.13
C GLU A 124 -2.48 4.73 -23.09
N ASN A 125 -3.07 5.11 -24.23
CA ASN A 125 -3.68 4.19 -25.19
C ASN A 125 -2.62 3.41 -25.98
N ASP A 126 -1.57 4.11 -26.44
CA ASP A 126 -0.50 3.46 -27.22
C ASP A 126 0.77 3.18 -26.39
N GLY A 127 0.83 3.69 -25.16
CA GLY A 127 1.95 3.51 -24.24
C GLY A 127 3.24 4.17 -24.73
N LYS A 128 3.14 5.35 -25.36
CA LYS A 128 4.28 6.09 -25.91
C LYS A 128 4.26 7.55 -25.48
N THR A 129 5.42 8.19 -25.63
CA THR A 129 5.53 9.63 -25.51
C THR A 129 5.50 10.29 -26.90
N HIS A 130 4.72 11.34 -27.05
CA HIS A 130 4.61 12.13 -28.28
C HIS A 130 5.05 13.57 -28.06
N THR A 131 5.64 14.19 -29.06
CA THR A 131 6.05 15.59 -28.99
C THR A 131 4.82 16.49 -28.84
N LEU A 132 4.81 17.33 -27.81
CA LEU A 132 3.76 18.30 -27.58
C LEU A 132 4.13 19.66 -28.18
N ARG A 133 5.35 20.15 -27.90
CA ARG A 133 5.93 21.38 -28.43
C ARG A 133 7.45 21.34 -28.32
N SER A 134 8.15 22.08 -29.18
CA SER A 134 9.56 22.41 -28.98
C SER A 134 9.68 23.59 -28.01
N LYS A 135 10.76 23.64 -27.19
CA LYS A 135 11.01 24.75 -26.24
C LYS A 135 11.60 26.01 -26.91
N GLU A 136 11.26 26.28 -28.14
CA GLU A 136 11.69 27.54 -28.81
C GLU A 136 10.84 28.74 -28.38
N ASP A 137 9.62 28.49 -27.92
CA ASP A 137 8.76 29.55 -27.35
C ASP A 137 9.03 29.66 -25.84
N ALA A 138 9.78 30.71 -25.43
CA ALA A 138 9.95 31.03 -24.02
C ALA A 138 8.56 31.32 -23.44
N ASP A 139 8.09 30.47 -22.54
CA ASP A 139 6.88 30.72 -21.80
C ASP A 139 7.08 31.97 -20.94
N ASP A 140 6.27 32.98 -21.13
CA ASP A 140 6.17 34.11 -20.21
C ASP A 140 5.48 33.59 -18.93
N TYR A 141 6.28 33.20 -17.94
CA TYR A 141 5.78 32.68 -16.65
C TYR A 141 5.16 33.78 -15.78
N ARG A 142 5.23 35.07 -16.19
CA ARG A 142 4.66 36.21 -15.48
C ARG A 142 5.06 36.25 -14.01
N TYR A 143 6.33 36.02 -13.71
CA TYR A 143 6.90 36.15 -12.38
C TYR A 143 7.04 37.65 -11.98
N PHE A 144 5.92 38.26 -11.69
CA PHE A 144 5.83 39.59 -11.11
C PHE A 144 5.01 39.52 -9.82
N LEU A 145 5.24 40.49 -8.95
CA LEU A 145 4.46 40.58 -7.71
C LEU A 145 2.99 40.80 -8.04
N GLU A 146 2.13 40.01 -7.48
CA GLU A 146 0.68 40.15 -7.64
C GLU A 146 0.23 41.40 -6.86
N PRO A 147 -0.34 42.41 -7.51
CA PRO A 147 -0.61 43.72 -6.87
C PRO A 147 -1.71 43.63 -5.79
N ASP A 148 -2.58 42.59 -5.89
CA ASP A 148 -3.69 42.39 -4.95
C ASP A 148 -3.31 41.55 -3.73
N LEU A 149 -2.09 41.02 -3.68
CA LEU A 149 -1.60 40.22 -2.57
C LEU A 149 -0.65 41.05 -1.68
N VAL A 150 -0.93 41.03 -0.39
CA VAL A 150 -0.02 41.60 0.60
C VAL A 150 1.15 40.65 0.87
N LEU A 151 2.28 41.21 1.33
CA LEU A 151 3.41 40.38 1.75
C LEU A 151 3.00 39.43 2.85
N VAL A 152 3.23 38.14 2.62
CA VAL A 152 3.02 37.06 3.62
C VAL A 152 4.37 36.78 4.28
N ASP A 153 4.51 37.23 5.53
CA ASP A 153 5.71 36.99 6.35
C ASP A 153 5.32 36.31 7.67
N PRO A 154 5.25 34.99 7.70
CA PRO A 154 4.93 34.26 8.91
C PRO A 154 6.07 34.34 9.92
N GLY A 155 5.81 34.98 11.06
CA GLY A 155 6.78 35.09 12.14
C GLY A 155 7.21 33.74 12.74
N PRO A 156 8.35 33.71 13.46
CA PRO A 156 8.89 32.48 14.06
C PRO A 156 7.88 31.70 14.92
N ASP A 157 7.09 32.40 15.71
CA ASP A 157 6.07 31.78 16.58
C ASP A 157 4.99 31.03 15.79
N TRP A 158 4.63 31.55 14.61
CA TRP A 158 3.67 30.87 13.73
C TRP A 158 4.29 29.59 13.16
N ILE A 159 5.53 29.65 12.73
CA ILE A 159 6.28 28.48 12.21
C ILE A 159 6.41 27.42 13.28
N GLU A 160 6.74 27.78 14.53
CA GLU A 160 6.84 26.83 15.63
C GLU A 160 5.49 26.18 15.98
N ARG A 161 4.39 26.95 15.98
CA ARG A 161 3.07 26.37 16.17
C ARG A 161 2.72 25.34 15.09
N VAL A 162 3.01 25.65 13.83
CA VAL A 162 2.78 24.73 12.71
C VAL A 162 3.66 23.48 12.86
N ARG A 163 4.94 23.66 13.21
CA ARG A 163 5.87 22.55 13.43
C ARG A 163 5.38 21.62 14.55
N ALA A 164 4.94 22.20 15.66
CA ALA A 164 4.40 21.44 16.79
C ALA A 164 3.09 20.71 16.47
N ALA A 165 2.33 21.21 15.50
CA ALA A 165 1.07 20.59 15.05
C ALA A 165 1.25 19.54 13.95
N LEU A 166 2.46 19.36 13.41
CA LEU A 166 2.69 18.34 12.38
C LEU A 166 2.43 16.93 12.92
N PRO A 167 1.62 16.13 12.23
CA PRO A 167 1.42 14.74 12.59
C PRO A 167 2.69 13.92 12.31
N PRO A 168 2.82 12.73 12.90
CA PRO A 168 3.88 11.80 12.52
C PRO A 168 3.81 11.50 11.02
N LEU A 169 4.95 11.64 10.34
CA LEU A 169 5.04 11.39 8.90
C LEU A 169 4.94 9.88 8.59
N PRO A 170 4.54 9.49 7.37
CA PRO A 170 4.34 8.10 6.99
C PRO A 170 5.52 7.19 7.30
N ALA A 171 6.76 7.63 7.07
CA ALA A 171 7.96 6.85 7.40
C ALA A 171 8.08 6.55 8.90
N ALA A 172 7.80 7.52 9.77
CA ALA A 172 7.82 7.34 11.23
C ALA A 172 6.69 6.38 11.68
N ARG A 173 5.50 6.52 11.09
CA ARG A 173 4.35 5.64 11.36
C ARG A 173 4.65 4.19 10.95
N ARG A 174 5.25 3.98 9.76
CA ARG A 174 5.71 2.64 9.33
C ARG A 174 6.74 2.05 10.29
N SER A 175 7.70 2.86 10.74
CA SER A 175 8.71 2.40 11.70
C SER A 175 8.10 1.99 13.04
N ALA A 176 7.13 2.76 13.54
CA ALA A 176 6.41 2.45 14.78
C ALA A 176 5.60 1.14 14.66
N LEU A 177 4.84 0.99 13.56
CA LEU A 177 4.05 -0.21 13.31
C LEU A 177 4.96 -1.45 13.11
N ALA A 178 6.06 -1.29 12.38
CA ALA A 178 7.05 -2.34 12.17
C ALA A 178 7.68 -2.82 13.51
N ALA A 179 8.08 -1.87 14.35
CA ALA A 179 8.62 -2.18 15.68
C ALA A 179 7.63 -2.94 16.57
N ALA A 180 6.34 -2.54 16.54
CA ALA A 180 5.30 -3.18 17.32
C ALA A 180 4.97 -4.60 16.82
N THR A 181 5.00 -4.83 15.50
CA THR A 181 4.55 -6.09 14.87
C THR A 181 5.70 -7.06 14.59
N GLY A 182 6.96 -6.65 14.74
CA GLY A 182 8.14 -7.43 14.34
C GLY A 182 8.28 -7.58 12.82
N GLN A 183 7.54 -6.80 12.02
CA GLN A 183 7.61 -6.79 10.56
C GLN A 183 8.68 -5.82 10.07
N ALA A 184 9.09 -5.95 8.80
CA ALA A 184 9.90 -4.91 8.16
C ALA A 184 9.04 -3.68 7.82
N SER A 185 9.62 -2.47 7.92
CA SER A 185 8.90 -1.21 7.67
C SER A 185 8.47 -1.03 6.19
N ASP A 186 9.08 -1.76 5.28
CA ASP A 186 8.78 -1.83 3.85
C ASP A 186 7.97 -3.09 3.48
N SER A 187 7.53 -3.88 4.46
CA SER A 187 6.62 -5.00 4.19
C SER A 187 5.29 -4.49 3.64
N GLU A 188 4.71 -5.28 2.73
CA GLU A 188 3.43 -4.92 2.09
C GLU A 188 2.32 -4.61 3.12
N ALA A 189 2.27 -5.38 4.21
CA ALA A 189 1.25 -5.18 5.25
C ALA A 189 1.41 -3.83 5.95
N VAL A 190 2.63 -3.47 6.36
CA VAL A 190 2.93 -2.20 7.02
C VAL A 190 2.67 -1.03 6.07
N MET A 191 3.13 -1.13 4.82
CA MET A 191 2.94 -0.09 3.81
C MET A 191 1.45 0.19 3.56
N LEU A 192 0.64 -0.85 3.28
CA LEU A 192 -0.78 -0.71 3.00
C LEU A 192 -1.58 -0.16 4.17
N VAL A 193 -1.33 -0.64 5.39
CA VAL A 193 -2.07 -0.23 6.58
C VAL A 193 -1.78 1.23 6.92
N VAL A 194 -0.52 1.67 6.78
CA VAL A 194 -0.15 3.09 6.98
C VAL A 194 -0.73 3.97 5.86
N GLU A 195 -0.69 3.54 4.60
CA GLU A 195 -1.28 4.26 3.46
C GLU A 195 -2.79 4.50 3.67
N ARG A 196 -3.48 3.51 4.25
CA ARG A 196 -4.92 3.59 4.56
C ARG A 196 -5.23 4.33 5.85
N ASN A 197 -4.23 4.86 6.57
CA ASN A 197 -4.38 5.50 7.89
C ASN A 197 -4.99 4.58 8.96
N GLN A 198 -4.66 3.30 8.94
CA GLN A 198 -5.21 2.26 9.82
C GLN A 198 -4.20 1.77 10.87
N ASP A 199 -2.96 2.26 10.84
CA ASP A 199 -1.88 1.90 11.76
C ASP A 199 -2.20 2.23 13.22
N GLU A 200 -2.82 3.39 13.49
CA GLU A 200 -3.22 3.76 14.84
C GLU A 200 -4.27 2.79 15.40
N TYR A 201 -5.19 2.30 14.58
CA TYR A 201 -6.14 1.27 14.97
C TYR A 201 -5.41 -0.02 15.37
N VAL A 202 -4.45 -0.48 14.56
CA VAL A 202 -3.66 -1.69 14.87
C VAL A 202 -2.87 -1.53 16.17
N LEU A 203 -2.25 -0.36 16.39
CA LEU A 203 -1.54 -0.05 17.62
C LEU A 203 -2.49 0.06 18.83
N ALA A 204 -3.70 0.54 18.63
CA ALA A 204 -4.72 0.60 19.68
C ALA A 204 -5.19 -0.81 20.09
N VAL A 205 -5.35 -1.74 19.14
CA VAL A 205 -5.64 -3.14 19.46
C VAL A 205 -4.56 -3.75 20.36
N ALA A 206 -3.29 -3.42 20.13
CA ALA A 206 -2.21 -3.87 21.03
C ALA A 206 -2.30 -3.27 22.44
N ARG A 207 -2.67 -1.97 22.54
CA ARG A 207 -2.90 -1.32 23.85
C ARG A 207 -4.07 -1.92 24.60
N ASP A 208 -5.07 -2.41 23.90
CA ASP A 208 -6.22 -3.12 24.45
C ASP A 208 -5.94 -4.61 24.77
N GLY A 209 -4.68 -5.05 24.63
CA GLY A 209 -4.21 -6.39 25.00
C GLY A 209 -4.30 -7.44 23.90
N GLY A 210 -4.61 -7.05 22.66
CA GLY A 210 -4.67 -7.96 21.51
C GLY A 210 -3.29 -8.27 20.92
N ASP A 211 -3.24 -9.31 20.08
CA ASP A 211 -2.05 -9.63 19.29
C ASP A 211 -1.90 -8.68 18.11
N VAL A 212 -0.86 -7.85 18.15
CA VAL A 212 -0.64 -6.78 17.15
C VAL A 212 -0.30 -7.32 15.75
N ALA A 213 0.37 -8.47 15.66
CA ALA A 213 0.72 -9.05 14.36
C ALA A 213 -0.51 -9.65 13.67
N LEU A 214 -1.41 -10.27 14.44
CA LEU A 214 -2.70 -10.74 13.95
C LEU A 214 -3.62 -9.56 13.60
N ALA A 215 -3.63 -8.50 14.41
CA ALA A 215 -4.38 -7.28 14.11
C ALA A 215 -3.93 -6.66 12.77
N LEU A 216 -2.61 -6.54 12.54
CA LEU A 216 -2.06 -6.07 11.26
C LEU A 216 -2.52 -6.94 10.10
N LYS A 217 -2.47 -8.27 10.24
CA LYS A 217 -2.93 -9.23 9.23
C LYS A 217 -4.41 -9.03 8.91
N HIS A 218 -5.26 -9.00 9.92
CA HIS A 218 -6.71 -8.87 9.75
C HIS A 218 -7.10 -7.53 9.13
N VAL A 219 -6.49 -6.42 9.56
CA VAL A 219 -6.75 -5.08 8.99
C VAL A 219 -6.25 -4.98 7.54
N LYS A 220 -5.10 -5.59 7.21
CA LYS A 220 -4.63 -5.68 5.82
C LYS A 220 -5.64 -6.39 4.92
N GLU A 221 -6.16 -7.54 5.36
CA GLU A 221 -7.06 -8.41 4.59
C GLU A 221 -8.51 -7.89 4.56
N SER A 222 -8.96 -7.27 5.65
CA SER A 222 -10.32 -6.74 5.83
C SER A 222 -10.25 -5.28 6.33
N PRO A 223 -9.99 -4.31 5.43
CA PRO A 223 -9.78 -2.91 5.82
C PRO A 223 -10.95 -2.28 6.59
N ASP A 224 -12.18 -2.70 6.26
CA ASP A 224 -13.41 -2.19 6.89
C ASP A 224 -13.46 -2.50 8.40
N ALA A 225 -12.72 -3.51 8.85
CA ALA A 225 -12.63 -3.84 10.27
C ALA A 225 -12.21 -2.65 11.12
N SER A 226 -11.27 -1.83 10.65
CA SER A 226 -10.77 -0.67 11.38
C SER A 226 -11.78 0.48 11.53
N THR A 227 -12.86 0.47 10.76
CA THR A 227 -13.90 1.49 10.80
C THR A 227 -15.14 1.07 11.58
N VAL A 228 -15.44 -0.23 11.62
CA VAL A 228 -16.70 -0.71 12.21
C VAL A 228 -16.49 -1.56 13.47
N VAL A 229 -15.32 -2.22 13.62
CA VAL A 229 -15.04 -3.08 14.76
C VAL A 229 -14.30 -2.29 15.86
N PRO A 230 -14.83 -2.20 17.10
CA PRO A 230 -14.10 -1.57 18.19
C PRO A 230 -12.77 -2.26 18.49
N THR A 231 -11.73 -1.50 18.83
CA THR A 231 -10.37 -2.03 19.10
C THR A 231 -10.32 -3.10 20.17
N GLY A 232 -11.09 -2.92 21.26
CA GLY A 232 -11.18 -3.92 22.34
C GLY A 232 -11.77 -5.25 21.87
N ARG A 233 -12.71 -5.22 20.92
CA ARG A 233 -13.27 -6.46 20.34
C ARG A 233 -12.30 -7.15 19.40
N MET A 234 -11.58 -6.37 18.58
CA MET A 234 -10.49 -6.91 17.78
C MET A 234 -9.37 -7.50 18.67
N ALA A 235 -9.10 -6.89 19.81
CA ALA A 235 -8.12 -7.40 20.78
C ALA A 235 -8.54 -8.77 21.32
N VAL A 236 -9.81 -8.94 21.69
CA VAL A 236 -10.35 -10.24 22.12
C VAL A 236 -10.22 -11.27 20.99
N LEU A 237 -10.65 -10.94 19.78
CA LEU A 237 -10.55 -11.86 18.62
C LEU A 237 -9.13 -12.30 18.34
N THR A 238 -8.18 -11.36 18.32
CA THR A 238 -6.76 -11.67 18.06
C THR A 238 -6.14 -12.47 19.20
N SER A 239 -6.58 -12.25 20.44
CA SER A 239 -6.15 -13.06 21.60
C SER A 239 -6.71 -14.48 21.53
N MET A 240 -7.95 -14.67 21.10
CA MET A 240 -8.55 -16.00 20.86
C MET A 240 -7.78 -16.77 19.76
N GLU A 241 -7.40 -16.09 18.66
CA GLU A 241 -6.61 -16.72 17.60
C GLU A 241 -5.19 -17.06 18.10
N ALA A 242 -4.53 -16.15 18.80
CA ALA A 242 -3.18 -16.37 19.37
C ALA A 242 -3.16 -17.50 20.40
N GLY A 243 -4.21 -17.59 21.23
CA GLY A 243 -4.39 -18.62 22.25
C GLY A 243 -4.92 -19.96 21.70
N GLY A 244 -5.23 -20.05 20.41
CA GLY A 244 -5.75 -21.28 19.79
C GLY A 244 -7.21 -21.61 20.12
N ALA A 245 -7.96 -20.68 20.73
CA ALA A 245 -9.40 -20.84 20.97
C ALA A 245 -10.20 -20.84 19.67
N VAL A 246 -9.69 -20.16 18.65
CA VAL A 246 -10.20 -20.22 17.27
C VAL A 246 -9.02 -20.36 16.29
N THR A 247 -9.24 -21.05 15.19
CA THR A 247 -8.26 -21.13 14.10
C THR A 247 -8.26 -19.82 13.28
N ALA A 248 -7.22 -19.57 12.47
CA ALA A 248 -7.16 -18.42 11.59
C ALA A 248 -8.38 -18.30 10.65
N THR A 249 -8.91 -19.43 10.15
CA THR A 249 -10.11 -19.44 9.30
C THR A 249 -11.36 -19.09 10.11
N GLN A 250 -11.49 -19.63 11.32
CA GLN A 250 -12.59 -19.32 12.21
C GLN A 250 -12.55 -17.84 12.67
N ALA A 251 -11.37 -17.33 13.02
CA ALA A 251 -11.18 -15.93 13.36
C ALA A 251 -11.63 -15.00 12.23
N LYS A 252 -11.28 -15.35 10.97
CA LYS A 252 -11.77 -14.62 9.80
C LYS A 252 -13.29 -14.65 9.70
N THR A 253 -13.93 -15.80 9.90
CA THR A 253 -15.41 -15.91 9.86
C THR A 253 -16.07 -15.10 10.96
N VAL A 254 -15.49 -15.08 12.17
CA VAL A 254 -15.96 -14.24 13.29
C VAL A 254 -15.81 -12.77 12.93
N LEU A 255 -14.66 -12.36 12.35
CA LEU A 255 -14.43 -11.00 11.91
C LEU A 255 -15.40 -10.56 10.81
N ASP A 256 -15.69 -11.42 9.84
CA ASP A 256 -16.65 -11.14 8.76
C ASP A 256 -18.07 -10.94 9.34
N ALA A 257 -18.45 -11.72 10.35
CA ALA A 257 -19.72 -11.51 11.09
C ALA A 257 -19.74 -10.16 11.84
N MET A 258 -18.64 -9.82 12.52
CA MET A 258 -18.51 -8.53 13.20
C MET A 258 -18.61 -7.35 12.22
N ILE A 259 -17.97 -7.43 11.07
CA ILE A 259 -18.04 -6.39 10.03
C ILE A 259 -19.46 -6.28 9.46
N SER A 260 -20.17 -7.40 9.29
CA SER A 260 -21.49 -7.44 8.67
C SER A 260 -22.66 -7.03 9.58
N GLY A 261 -22.42 -6.73 10.85
CA GLY A 261 -23.47 -6.22 11.75
C GLY A 261 -23.33 -6.61 13.21
N ASP A 262 -22.59 -7.65 13.55
CA ASP A 262 -22.39 -8.12 14.92
C ASP A 262 -21.23 -7.38 15.65
N HIS A 263 -20.85 -6.18 15.16
CA HIS A 263 -19.68 -5.43 15.63
C HIS A 263 -19.74 -5.03 17.12
N GLN A 264 -20.92 -5.05 17.73
CA GLN A 264 -21.12 -4.78 19.17
C GLN A 264 -21.18 -6.07 20.01
N ARG A 265 -21.23 -7.25 19.38
CA ARG A 265 -21.29 -8.51 20.09
C ARG A 265 -19.88 -9.04 20.39
N ASP A 266 -19.72 -9.73 21.53
CA ASP A 266 -18.45 -10.30 21.94
C ASP A 266 -17.97 -11.39 20.95
N PRO A 267 -16.71 -11.38 20.51
CA PRO A 267 -16.17 -12.35 19.59
C PRO A 267 -16.34 -13.80 20.05
N GLU A 268 -16.21 -14.05 21.38
CA GLU A 268 -16.46 -15.37 21.97
C GLU A 268 -17.91 -15.81 21.77
N ALA A 269 -18.87 -14.90 21.97
CA ALA A 269 -20.28 -15.22 21.76
C ALA A 269 -20.63 -15.46 20.29
N ILE A 270 -19.96 -14.78 19.36
CA ILE A 270 -20.10 -15.04 17.93
C ILE A 270 -19.49 -16.42 17.58
N ALA A 271 -18.28 -16.71 18.07
CA ALA A 271 -17.61 -17.99 17.85
C ALA A 271 -18.46 -19.16 18.38
N ALA A 272 -19.00 -19.06 19.59
CA ALA A 272 -19.89 -20.06 20.17
C ALA A 272 -21.16 -20.25 19.35
N ALA A 273 -21.78 -19.17 18.87
CA ALA A 273 -22.99 -19.25 18.03
C ALA A 273 -22.71 -19.89 16.67
N LEU A 274 -21.46 -19.82 16.17
CA LEU A 274 -21.01 -20.47 14.95
C LEU A 274 -20.53 -21.91 15.19
N GLY A 275 -20.58 -22.38 16.45
CA GLY A 275 -20.13 -23.72 16.82
C GLY A 275 -18.59 -23.88 16.81
N PHE A 276 -17.86 -22.78 16.97
CA PHE A 276 -16.40 -22.81 17.05
C PHE A 276 -15.99 -22.99 18.52
N GLU A 277 -15.71 -24.23 18.89
CA GLU A 277 -15.14 -24.58 20.19
C GLU A 277 -13.69 -25.00 20.02
N ALA A 278 -12.86 -24.66 21.00
CA ALA A 278 -11.47 -25.12 21.01
C ALA A 278 -11.48 -26.66 21.06
N MET A 279 -10.80 -27.30 20.11
CA MET A 279 -10.65 -28.75 20.11
C MET A 279 -9.73 -29.18 21.23
N ASP A 280 -10.10 -30.20 22.00
CA ASP A 280 -9.24 -30.80 23.03
C ASP A 280 -7.98 -31.37 22.37
N THR A 281 -6.82 -31.13 23.02
CA THR A 281 -5.53 -31.65 22.54
C THR A 281 -5.55 -33.17 22.37
N SER A 282 -6.21 -33.90 23.26
CA SER A 282 -6.35 -35.35 23.18
C SER A 282 -7.19 -35.81 21.99
N GLU A 283 -8.23 -35.06 21.63
CA GLU A 283 -9.04 -35.29 20.46
C GLU A 283 -8.27 -35.03 19.18
N LEU A 284 -7.51 -33.94 19.13
CA LEU A 284 -6.62 -33.60 18.02
C LEU A 284 -5.53 -34.68 17.82
N GLU A 285 -4.91 -35.16 18.89
CA GLU A 285 -3.92 -36.23 18.85
C GLU A 285 -4.52 -37.54 18.28
N ALA A 286 -5.71 -37.90 18.70
CA ALA A 286 -6.41 -39.09 18.19
C ALA A 286 -6.71 -38.97 16.69
N MET A 287 -7.10 -37.77 16.23
CA MET A 287 -7.32 -37.52 14.79
C MET A 287 -6.01 -37.55 13.99
N VAL A 288 -4.92 -37.09 14.54
CA VAL A 288 -3.58 -37.18 13.90
C VAL A 288 -3.15 -38.63 13.79
N ASP A 289 -3.34 -39.45 14.84
CA ASP A 289 -3.02 -40.88 14.83
C ASP A 289 -3.89 -41.65 13.80
N ALA A 290 -5.17 -41.34 13.73
CA ALA A 290 -6.05 -41.87 12.72
C ALA A 290 -5.64 -41.51 11.29
N ALA A 291 -5.22 -40.26 11.05
CA ALA A 291 -4.73 -39.79 9.75
C ALA A 291 -3.43 -40.50 9.33
N ILE A 292 -2.50 -40.70 10.29
CA ILE A 292 -1.25 -41.44 10.07
C ILE A 292 -1.59 -42.91 9.69
N ALA A 293 -2.51 -43.54 10.42
CA ALA A 293 -2.94 -44.93 10.15
C ALA A 293 -3.66 -45.07 8.81
N ALA A 294 -4.45 -44.05 8.42
CA ALA A 294 -5.17 -44.04 7.15
C ALA A 294 -4.29 -43.81 5.92
N GLN A 295 -3.12 -43.16 6.11
CA GLN A 295 -2.22 -42.79 5.01
C GLN A 295 -0.76 -43.19 5.30
N PRO A 296 -0.43 -44.49 5.43
CA PRO A 296 0.89 -44.96 5.80
C PRO A 296 1.99 -44.55 4.81
N ASP A 297 1.68 -44.50 3.51
CA ASP A 297 2.63 -44.09 2.48
C ASP A 297 2.99 -42.59 2.57
N ALA A 298 2.00 -41.74 2.86
CA ALA A 298 2.21 -40.31 3.08
C ALA A 298 3.04 -40.06 4.35
N TRP A 299 2.74 -40.85 5.42
CA TRP A 299 3.51 -40.79 6.66
C TRP A 299 4.96 -41.21 6.45
N ALA A 300 5.24 -42.31 5.75
CA ALA A 300 6.60 -42.75 5.44
C ALA A 300 7.40 -41.68 4.67
N LYS A 301 6.77 -41.06 3.66
CA LYS A 301 7.37 -39.96 2.89
C LYS A 301 7.63 -38.70 3.76
N PHE A 302 6.67 -38.39 4.64
CA PHE A 302 6.85 -37.25 5.57
C PHE A 302 8.01 -37.51 6.54
N CYS A 303 8.12 -38.74 7.07
CA CYS A 303 9.27 -39.13 7.90
C CYS A 303 10.60 -39.10 7.13
N ALA A 304 10.58 -39.40 5.83
CA ALA A 304 11.75 -39.29 4.94
C ALA A 304 12.13 -37.85 4.57
N GLY A 305 11.34 -36.83 5.01
CA GLY A 305 11.64 -35.43 4.81
C GLY A 305 10.92 -34.74 3.65
N GLU A 306 9.99 -35.40 2.98
CA GLU A 306 9.16 -34.81 1.93
C GLU A 306 8.10 -33.89 2.53
N LYS A 307 8.33 -32.58 2.52
CA LYS A 307 7.41 -31.58 3.09
C LYS A 307 6.00 -31.62 2.48
N LYS A 308 5.86 -31.97 1.19
CA LYS A 308 4.55 -32.07 0.52
C LYS A 308 3.68 -33.20 1.06
N ALA A 309 4.28 -34.27 1.56
CA ALA A 309 3.54 -35.39 2.13
C ALA A 309 2.81 -35.01 3.44
N GLY A 310 3.36 -34.07 4.21
CA GLY A 310 2.69 -33.51 5.38
C GLY A 310 1.36 -32.83 5.06
N GLY A 311 1.23 -32.21 3.88
CA GLY A 311 -0.01 -31.58 3.43
C GLY A 311 -1.18 -32.58 3.27
N ALA A 312 -0.89 -33.81 2.85
CA ALA A 312 -1.93 -34.87 2.72
C ALA A 312 -2.45 -35.31 4.11
N LEU A 313 -1.55 -35.48 5.08
CA LEU A 313 -1.90 -35.83 6.46
C LEU A 313 -2.70 -34.73 7.15
N VAL A 314 -2.24 -33.45 7.01
CA VAL A 314 -2.99 -32.29 7.50
C VAL A 314 -4.37 -32.21 6.85
N GLY A 315 -4.47 -32.44 5.54
CA GLY A 315 -5.74 -32.45 4.80
C GLY A 315 -6.72 -33.50 5.34
N GLU A 316 -6.25 -34.70 5.72
CA GLU A 316 -7.09 -35.75 6.31
C GLU A 316 -7.61 -35.37 7.70
N VAL A 317 -6.74 -34.79 8.56
CA VAL A 317 -7.17 -34.28 9.87
C VAL A 317 -8.15 -33.10 9.71
N MET A 318 -7.90 -32.17 8.79
CA MET A 318 -8.82 -31.07 8.50
C MET A 318 -10.21 -31.58 8.03
N LYS A 319 -10.24 -32.64 7.22
CA LYS A 319 -11.48 -33.26 6.78
C LYS A 319 -12.20 -33.94 7.93
N ALA A 320 -11.48 -34.72 8.76
CA ALA A 320 -12.04 -35.42 9.91
C ALA A 320 -12.61 -34.46 10.95
N SER A 321 -11.92 -33.37 11.20
CA SER A 321 -12.33 -32.31 12.12
C SER A 321 -13.36 -31.32 11.52
N LYS A 322 -13.81 -31.51 10.29
CA LYS A 322 -14.68 -30.56 9.56
C LYS A 322 -14.15 -29.12 9.54
N GLY A 323 -12.82 -28.98 9.47
CA GLY A 323 -12.15 -27.68 9.47
C GLY A 323 -11.96 -27.03 10.85
N GLN A 324 -12.24 -27.76 11.93
CA GLN A 324 -12.07 -27.23 13.30
C GLN A 324 -10.64 -27.35 13.82
N ALA A 325 -9.83 -28.28 13.29
CA ALA A 325 -8.45 -28.44 13.68
C ALA A 325 -7.56 -27.28 13.24
N ASP A 326 -6.62 -26.85 14.08
CA ASP A 326 -5.57 -25.91 13.66
C ASP A 326 -4.46 -26.66 12.89
N GLY A 327 -4.28 -26.30 11.62
CA GLY A 327 -3.27 -26.92 10.76
C GLY A 327 -1.84 -26.74 11.27
N LYS A 328 -1.54 -25.69 12.08
CA LYS A 328 -0.23 -25.52 12.74
C LYS A 328 -0.07 -26.51 13.88
N ALA A 329 -1.07 -26.67 14.74
CA ALA A 329 -1.06 -27.64 15.83
C ALA A 329 -0.95 -29.07 15.28
N VAL A 330 -1.67 -29.40 14.20
CA VAL A 330 -1.53 -30.70 13.50
C VAL A 330 -0.09 -30.90 13.02
N ASN A 331 0.53 -29.93 12.40
CA ASN A 331 1.93 -30.02 11.96
C ASN A 331 2.91 -30.19 13.12
N VAL A 332 2.68 -29.54 14.25
CA VAL A 332 3.50 -29.72 15.47
C VAL A 332 3.38 -31.17 15.96
N LEU A 333 2.18 -31.69 16.08
CA LEU A 333 1.94 -33.07 16.51
C LEU A 333 2.54 -34.10 15.53
N LEU A 334 2.40 -33.89 14.21
CA LEU A 334 3.03 -34.75 13.20
C LEU A 334 4.56 -34.74 13.34
N ASN A 335 5.19 -33.58 13.62
CA ASN A 335 6.64 -33.51 13.84
C ASN A 335 7.07 -34.13 15.17
N GLN A 336 6.26 -34.02 16.22
CA GLN A 336 6.55 -34.69 17.52
C GLN A 336 6.49 -36.21 17.41
N LYS A 337 5.57 -36.74 16.56
CA LYS A 337 5.44 -38.18 16.32
C LYS A 337 6.46 -38.74 15.31
N LYS A 338 7.23 -37.85 14.67
CA LYS A 338 8.33 -38.22 13.77
C LYS A 338 9.54 -38.65 14.62
N VAL A 339 9.73 -39.94 14.77
CA VAL A 339 10.88 -40.53 15.46
C VAL A 339 12.05 -40.71 14.49
#